data_312ee2126e644cbc65ca54ca51e7c435
#
_entry.id   312ee2126e644cbc65ca54ca51e7c435
#
_cell.length_a   1.000
_cell.length_b   1.000
_cell.length_c   1.000
_cell.angle_alpha   90.00
_cell.angle_beta   90.00
_cell.angle_gamma   90.00
#
_symmetry.space_group_name_H-M   'P 1'
#
loop_
_entity.id
_entity.type
_entity.pdbx_description
1 polymer ?
#
loop_
_entity_poly.entity_id
_entity_poly.type
_entity_poly.pdbx_seq_one_letter_code
_entity_poly.pdbx_strand_id
1 'polypeptide(L)'
;QDKGISIDASNIDSQAKIALLSVELSSALDSIDVNKTTTDVSILNRSIITPGNNVLVNNTGGDLNIISSDSILNGATKLVSGTTTLKLSENTIWNMKDDSVVTHLTNSDSIINLSYDDGQTFTQGKTLTVKGNYVGNNGQLNIRTVLGDDKSATDRLIVEGNTSGSTTVYVKNAGGSGAATLNGIELITVNGDESPADAFRQGDARIAAGAFEYQLKQQGKNWYLTSYQSVNEEDNSSEGNSESTETPTPVLRPEAGSYVANLAAANTLFVMRLNDRAGETRYIDPVTEQERSSRLWLRQIGGHNAWRDSNGQLRTTSHRYVSQLGGDLLTGGFTDSDSWRLGVMAGYARDYNLTHSSVSDYRSKGSVRGYSAGLYATWFADDISKKGAYIDSWAQYSWFKNSVKGDELAYESYSAKGATVSLEAGYGFALNKSFGLEAAKYTWIFQPQAQAIWMGVDHNAHTEANGSRIENDANNNIQTRLGFRTFIRTQEKNSGPHGDDFEPFVEMNWIHNSKDFAVSMNGVKVEQDGASNLGEIKLGVNGNLNPAASVWGNVGVQLGDNGYNDTAVMVGLKYKF
;
A
#
# COMPACT_ATOMS: atom_id res chain seq x y z
N GLN A 1 14.88 -41.17 -34.94
CA GLN A 1 14.87 -40.19 -36.06
C GLN A 1 15.30 -38.85 -35.46
N ASP A 2 16.30 -38.22 -36.02
CA ASP A 2 16.89 -37.02 -35.46
C ASP A 2 15.99 -35.79 -35.71
N LYS A 3 15.40 -35.63 -36.89
CA LYS A 3 14.45 -34.57 -37.28
C LYS A 3 13.02 -35.11 -37.42
N GLY A 4 12.02 -34.28 -37.15
CA GLY A 4 10.61 -34.66 -37.29
C GLY A 4 10.20 -34.73 -38.76
N ILE A 5 10.32 -33.62 -39.47
CA ILE A 5 10.07 -33.46 -40.89
C ILE A 5 11.29 -32.78 -41.51
N SER A 6 11.90 -33.40 -42.50
CA SER A 6 13.03 -32.79 -43.21
C SER A 6 12.73 -32.75 -44.70
N ILE A 7 12.78 -31.59 -45.29
CA ILE A 7 12.53 -31.33 -46.70
C ILE A 7 13.76 -30.64 -47.29
N ASP A 8 14.48 -31.37 -48.09
CA ASP A 8 15.66 -30.87 -48.77
C ASP A 8 15.53 -31.16 -50.30
N ALA A 9 15.53 -30.12 -51.07
CA ALA A 9 15.42 -30.24 -52.49
C ALA A 9 16.70 -29.78 -53.18
N SER A 10 17.02 -30.41 -54.29
CA SER A 10 18.16 -30.02 -55.13
C SER A 10 17.89 -28.75 -55.95
N ASN A 11 16.61 -28.36 -56.08
CA ASN A 11 16.18 -27.20 -56.87
C ASN A 11 15.10 -26.40 -56.09
N ILE A 12 15.22 -25.07 -56.10
CA ILE A 12 14.31 -24.15 -55.42
C ILE A 12 12.88 -24.16 -56.01
N ASP A 13 12.67 -24.63 -57.18
CA ASP A 13 11.35 -24.75 -57.83
C ASP A 13 10.50 -25.93 -57.33
N SER A 14 11.08 -26.75 -56.44
CA SER A 14 10.37 -27.86 -55.80
C SER A 14 9.30 -27.37 -54.82
N GLN A 15 8.11 -28.03 -54.82
CA GLN A 15 7.01 -27.74 -53.93
C GLN A 15 6.68 -28.91 -53.04
N ALA A 16 6.42 -28.65 -51.76
CA ALA A 16 5.96 -29.63 -50.80
C ALA A 16 4.71 -29.15 -50.05
N LYS A 17 3.76 -30.03 -49.82
CA LYS A 17 2.59 -29.75 -48.96
C LYS A 17 2.44 -30.84 -47.90
N ILE A 18 2.31 -30.40 -46.66
CA ILE A 18 2.22 -31.26 -45.49
C ILE A 18 1.01 -30.85 -44.66
N ALA A 19 0.23 -31.83 -44.24
CA ALA A 19 -0.88 -31.64 -43.33
C ALA A 19 -0.71 -32.51 -42.10
N LEU A 20 -0.65 -31.94 -40.94
CA LEU A 20 -0.63 -32.56 -39.62
C LEU A 20 -1.98 -32.34 -38.97
N LEU A 21 -2.76 -33.41 -38.84
CA LEU A 21 -4.13 -33.36 -38.34
C LEU A 21 -4.23 -34.22 -37.09
N SER A 22 -4.46 -33.64 -35.95
CA SER A 22 -4.56 -34.35 -34.66
C SER A 22 -3.30 -35.20 -34.37
N VAL A 23 -2.12 -34.66 -34.59
CA VAL A 23 -0.83 -35.34 -34.51
C VAL A 23 -0.05 -34.86 -33.32
N GLU A 24 0.57 -35.76 -32.58
CA GLU A 24 1.67 -35.47 -31.67
C GLU A 24 2.99 -35.82 -32.35
N LEU A 25 3.75 -34.77 -32.74
CA LEU A 25 5.06 -34.93 -33.36
C LEU A 25 6.16 -34.55 -32.36
N SER A 26 6.91 -35.57 -31.93
CA SER A 26 8.12 -35.37 -31.10
C SER A 26 9.35 -35.74 -31.92
N SER A 27 10.39 -34.94 -31.90
CA SER A 27 11.66 -35.18 -32.59
C SER A 27 12.83 -35.02 -31.64
N ALA A 28 13.96 -35.64 -31.91
CA ALA A 28 15.18 -35.48 -31.12
C ALA A 28 15.91 -34.15 -31.44
N LEU A 29 15.82 -33.72 -32.69
CA LEU A 29 16.34 -32.42 -33.18
C LEU A 29 15.17 -31.52 -33.64
N ASP A 30 15.37 -30.76 -34.72
CA ASP A 30 14.38 -29.84 -35.31
C ASP A 30 13.08 -30.57 -35.65
N SER A 31 11.92 -29.95 -35.37
CA SER A 31 10.65 -30.57 -35.76
C SER A 31 10.36 -30.40 -37.25
N ILE A 32 10.69 -29.24 -37.85
CA ILE A 32 10.50 -28.94 -39.26
C ILE A 32 11.79 -28.33 -39.80
N ASP A 33 12.45 -28.99 -40.74
CA ASP A 33 13.68 -28.56 -41.37
C ASP A 33 13.46 -28.42 -42.88
N VAL A 34 13.71 -27.23 -43.43
CA VAL A 34 13.43 -26.91 -44.84
C VAL A 34 14.64 -26.30 -45.52
N ASN A 35 14.98 -26.81 -46.68
CA ASN A 35 16.05 -26.29 -47.51
C ASN A 35 15.65 -26.29 -49.02
N LYS A 36 15.82 -25.16 -49.69
CA LYS A 36 15.67 -24.98 -51.14
C LYS A 36 14.33 -25.45 -51.71
N THR A 37 13.23 -25.22 -51.01
CA THR A 37 11.90 -25.65 -51.50
C THR A 37 10.83 -24.66 -51.08
N THR A 38 9.76 -24.54 -51.85
CA THR A 38 8.53 -23.88 -51.44
C THR A 38 7.68 -24.90 -50.68
N THR A 39 7.45 -24.68 -49.39
CA THR A 39 6.80 -25.65 -48.51
C THR A 39 5.59 -25.02 -47.82
N ASP A 40 4.43 -25.66 -47.98
CA ASP A 40 3.21 -25.34 -47.23
C ASP A 40 3.02 -26.39 -46.14
N VAL A 41 2.93 -25.98 -44.86
CA VAL A 41 2.68 -26.85 -43.70
C VAL A 41 1.39 -26.40 -43.01
N SER A 42 0.44 -27.31 -42.89
CA SER A 42 -0.79 -27.10 -42.13
C SER A 42 -0.74 -27.93 -40.83
N ILE A 43 -0.87 -27.32 -39.67
CA ILE A 43 -0.86 -27.94 -38.34
C ILE A 43 -2.22 -27.66 -37.69
N LEU A 44 -3.08 -28.65 -37.62
CA LEU A 44 -4.50 -28.45 -37.33
C LEU A 44 -5.01 -29.41 -36.24
N ASN A 45 -6.17 -29.04 -35.66
CA ASN A 45 -6.99 -29.93 -34.85
C ASN A 45 -6.25 -30.53 -33.64
N ARG A 46 -5.78 -29.70 -32.73
CA ARG A 46 -5.08 -30.11 -31.48
C ARG A 46 -3.77 -30.84 -31.71
N SER A 47 -3.10 -30.56 -32.82
CA SER A 47 -1.76 -31.12 -33.03
C SER A 47 -0.77 -30.48 -32.04
N ILE A 48 0.20 -31.29 -31.59
CA ILE A 48 1.25 -30.87 -30.66
C ILE A 48 2.60 -31.15 -31.31
N ILE A 49 3.42 -30.10 -31.49
CA ILE A 49 4.72 -30.24 -32.11
C ILE A 49 5.79 -29.86 -31.04
N THR A 50 6.72 -30.81 -30.79
CA THR A 50 7.74 -30.65 -29.74
C THR A 50 9.11 -31.15 -30.21
N PRO A 51 10.07 -30.24 -30.48
CA PRO A 51 11.45 -30.59 -30.77
C PRO A 51 12.26 -30.88 -29.50
N GLY A 52 13.19 -31.82 -29.56
CA GLY A 52 14.09 -32.16 -28.47
C GLY A 52 15.22 -31.13 -28.26
N ASN A 53 15.64 -30.45 -29.31
CA ASN A 53 16.67 -29.41 -29.28
C ASN A 53 16.10 -27.97 -29.16
N ASN A 54 14.80 -27.83 -28.86
CA ASN A 54 14.09 -26.56 -28.79
C ASN A 54 13.92 -25.79 -30.12
N VAL A 55 14.23 -26.38 -31.27
CA VAL A 55 14.05 -25.76 -32.60
C VAL A 55 12.81 -26.32 -33.28
N LEU A 56 11.73 -25.56 -33.28
CA LEU A 56 10.47 -25.89 -33.97
C LEU A 56 10.67 -25.90 -35.49
N VAL A 57 11.29 -24.85 -36.00
CA VAL A 57 11.51 -24.63 -37.44
C VAL A 57 12.96 -24.25 -37.67
N ASN A 58 13.61 -24.89 -38.64
CA ASN A 58 14.89 -24.52 -39.18
C ASN A 58 14.77 -24.33 -40.71
N ASN A 59 14.76 -23.07 -41.19
CA ASN A 59 14.68 -22.74 -42.59
C ASN A 59 16.04 -22.25 -43.08
N THR A 60 16.70 -23.04 -43.91
CA THR A 60 18.04 -22.76 -44.41
C THR A 60 18.08 -22.25 -45.86
N GLY A 61 16.91 -22.06 -46.53
CA GLY A 61 16.91 -21.51 -47.86
C GLY A 61 15.61 -21.65 -48.67
N GLY A 62 14.51 -22.06 -48.05
CA GLY A 62 13.21 -22.25 -48.69
C GLY A 62 12.20 -21.13 -48.42
N ASP A 63 11.09 -21.17 -49.16
CA ASP A 63 9.91 -20.38 -48.86
C ASP A 63 8.91 -21.24 -48.07
N LEU A 64 8.86 -21.03 -46.77
CA LEU A 64 8.06 -21.83 -45.86
C LEU A 64 6.81 -21.06 -45.41
N ASN A 65 5.64 -21.62 -45.66
CA ASN A 65 4.37 -21.12 -45.17
C ASN A 65 3.79 -22.11 -44.15
N ILE A 66 3.60 -21.67 -42.93
CA ILE A 66 3.00 -22.46 -41.83
C ILE A 66 1.67 -21.84 -41.44
N ILE A 67 0.63 -22.66 -41.46
CA ILE A 67 -0.69 -22.30 -40.92
C ILE A 67 -0.93 -23.25 -39.75
N SER A 68 -1.16 -22.69 -38.56
CA SER A 68 -1.49 -23.45 -37.37
C SER A 68 -2.83 -23.01 -36.79
N SER A 69 -3.72 -23.97 -36.54
CA SER A 69 -5.05 -23.74 -36.00
C SER A 69 -5.34 -24.75 -34.90
N ASP A 70 -5.86 -24.30 -33.74
CA ASP A 70 -6.21 -25.12 -32.56
C ASP A 70 -5.08 -26.12 -32.19
N SER A 71 -3.84 -25.64 -32.09
CA SER A 71 -2.67 -26.50 -31.94
C SER A 71 -1.62 -25.90 -30.99
N ILE A 72 -0.66 -26.71 -30.55
CA ILE A 72 0.43 -26.29 -29.67
C ILE A 72 1.77 -26.45 -30.39
N LEU A 73 2.49 -25.37 -30.53
CA LEU A 73 3.80 -25.31 -31.13
C LEU A 73 4.83 -25.01 -30.03
N ASN A 74 5.77 -25.92 -29.81
CA ASN A 74 6.85 -25.72 -28.85
C ASN A 74 8.18 -25.51 -29.61
N GLY A 75 8.97 -24.50 -29.18
CA GLY A 75 10.32 -24.27 -29.73
C GLY A 75 10.46 -22.97 -30.50
N ALA A 76 11.68 -22.73 -30.94
CA ALA A 76 12.09 -21.53 -31.67
C ALA A 76 12.02 -21.70 -33.20
N THR A 77 11.89 -20.61 -33.93
CA THR A 77 12.03 -20.59 -35.37
C THR A 77 13.38 -19.99 -35.76
N LYS A 78 14.15 -20.70 -36.56
CA LYS A 78 15.43 -20.24 -37.12
C LYS A 78 15.28 -20.00 -38.61
N LEU A 79 15.67 -18.82 -39.08
CA LEU A 79 15.64 -18.42 -40.46
C LEU A 79 17.06 -18.00 -40.90
N VAL A 80 17.73 -18.85 -41.65
CA VAL A 80 19.08 -18.57 -42.19
C VAL A 80 18.99 -17.83 -43.52
N SER A 81 18.11 -18.30 -44.41
CA SER A 81 17.80 -17.64 -45.69
C SER A 81 16.43 -18.09 -46.20
N GLY A 82 15.92 -17.44 -47.25
CA GLY A 82 14.54 -17.66 -47.72
C GLY A 82 13.50 -16.89 -46.92
N THR A 83 12.26 -17.38 -46.91
CA THR A 83 11.16 -16.75 -46.16
C THR A 83 10.46 -17.76 -45.27
N THR A 84 9.99 -17.29 -44.10
CA THR A 84 9.14 -18.07 -43.20
C THR A 84 7.93 -17.23 -42.83
N THR A 85 6.77 -17.61 -43.34
CA THR A 85 5.49 -17.02 -42.97
C THR A 85 4.78 -17.91 -41.97
N LEU A 86 4.42 -17.38 -40.82
CA LEU A 86 3.70 -18.10 -39.78
C LEU A 86 2.34 -17.44 -39.52
N LYS A 87 1.27 -18.21 -39.67
CA LYS A 87 -0.11 -17.82 -39.37
C LYS A 87 -0.69 -18.68 -38.26
N LEU A 88 -0.97 -18.07 -37.13
CA LEU A 88 -1.59 -18.69 -35.95
C LEU A 88 -3.06 -18.28 -35.89
N SER A 89 -3.94 -19.25 -35.64
CA SER A 89 -5.37 -19.02 -35.54
C SER A 89 -6.06 -19.98 -34.56
N GLU A 90 -7.28 -19.66 -34.18
CA GLU A 90 -8.19 -20.56 -33.44
C GLU A 90 -7.57 -21.18 -32.18
N ASN A 91 -7.11 -20.32 -31.24
CA ASN A 91 -6.49 -20.73 -29.98
C ASN A 91 -5.15 -21.50 -30.13
N THR A 92 -4.43 -21.33 -31.23
CA THR A 92 -3.08 -21.87 -31.34
C THR A 92 -2.17 -21.24 -30.28
N ILE A 93 -1.34 -22.05 -29.62
CA ILE A 93 -0.37 -21.61 -28.62
C ILE A 93 1.04 -21.87 -29.16
N TRP A 94 1.82 -20.81 -29.31
CA TRP A 94 3.24 -20.91 -29.62
C TRP A 94 4.09 -20.62 -28.38
N ASN A 95 4.69 -21.68 -27.83
CA ASN A 95 5.60 -21.62 -26.69
C ASN A 95 7.04 -21.46 -27.20
N MET A 96 7.54 -20.25 -27.22
CA MET A 96 8.87 -19.93 -27.70
C MET A 96 9.94 -20.30 -26.66
N LYS A 97 10.89 -21.18 -27.02
CA LYS A 97 11.91 -21.68 -26.09
C LYS A 97 13.27 -20.99 -26.24
N ASP A 98 13.53 -20.29 -27.35
CA ASP A 98 14.75 -19.57 -27.68
C ASP A 98 14.41 -18.41 -28.64
N ASP A 99 15.38 -17.52 -28.92
CA ASP A 99 15.23 -16.45 -29.90
C ASP A 99 14.71 -16.99 -31.23
N SER A 100 13.75 -16.29 -31.80
CA SER A 100 13.02 -16.73 -32.98
C SER A 100 13.00 -15.65 -34.05
N VAL A 101 13.09 -16.08 -35.30
CA VAL A 101 13.03 -15.21 -36.48
C VAL A 101 12.03 -15.76 -37.48
N VAL A 102 11.11 -14.93 -37.93
CA VAL A 102 10.16 -15.19 -39.03
C VAL A 102 10.14 -14.03 -40.01
N THR A 103 9.68 -14.26 -41.24
CA THR A 103 9.53 -13.16 -42.21
C THR A 103 8.22 -12.41 -41.98
N HIS A 104 7.10 -13.12 -41.94
CA HIS A 104 5.80 -12.54 -41.63
C HIS A 104 5.07 -13.34 -40.56
N LEU A 105 4.36 -12.62 -39.68
CA LEU A 105 3.64 -13.23 -38.56
C LEU A 105 2.21 -12.70 -38.50
N THR A 106 1.26 -13.63 -38.48
CA THR A 106 -0.14 -13.32 -38.17
C THR A 106 -0.53 -14.04 -36.88
N ASN A 107 -1.07 -13.31 -35.93
CA ASN A 107 -1.56 -13.83 -34.65
C ASN A 107 -3.05 -13.53 -34.50
N SER A 108 -3.91 -14.49 -34.89
CA SER A 108 -5.36 -14.35 -34.86
C SER A 108 -5.95 -15.24 -33.77
N ASP A 109 -6.63 -14.66 -32.78
CA ASP A 109 -7.24 -15.38 -31.65
C ASP A 109 -6.30 -16.47 -31.07
N SER A 110 -5.00 -16.17 -30.96
CA SER A 110 -3.95 -17.12 -30.61
C SER A 110 -2.94 -16.51 -29.63
N ILE A 111 -2.13 -17.37 -29.01
CA ILE A 111 -1.22 -16.97 -27.94
C ILE A 111 0.22 -17.20 -28.35
N ILE A 112 1.04 -16.17 -28.27
CA ILE A 112 2.49 -16.25 -28.40
C ILE A 112 3.11 -16.10 -27.01
N ASN A 113 3.72 -17.15 -26.48
CA ASN A 113 4.39 -17.18 -25.19
C ASN A 113 5.90 -17.00 -25.37
N LEU A 114 6.41 -15.74 -25.30
CA LEU A 114 7.82 -15.49 -25.06
C LEU A 114 8.14 -15.84 -23.60
N SER A 115 7.14 -15.69 -22.73
CA SER A 115 7.21 -16.00 -21.30
C SER A 115 7.22 -17.47 -20.96
N TYR A 116 7.39 -18.38 -21.93
CA TYR A 116 7.41 -19.80 -21.63
C TYR A 116 8.51 -20.12 -20.61
N ASP A 117 8.06 -20.62 -19.46
CA ASP A 117 8.91 -20.92 -18.30
C ASP A 117 9.30 -22.39 -18.36
N ASP A 118 10.58 -22.66 -18.53
CA ASP A 118 11.18 -23.99 -18.50
C ASP A 118 11.73 -24.36 -17.11
N GLY A 119 11.37 -23.57 -16.08
CA GLY A 119 11.83 -23.74 -14.69
C GLY A 119 13.23 -23.16 -14.44
N GLN A 120 13.81 -22.45 -15.40
CA GLN A 120 15.12 -21.79 -15.24
C GLN A 120 14.99 -20.37 -14.71
N THR A 121 16.00 -19.91 -14.00
CA THR A 121 16.09 -18.51 -13.56
C THR A 121 16.16 -17.60 -14.78
N PHE A 122 15.31 -16.58 -14.81
CA PHE A 122 15.31 -15.58 -15.87
C PHE A 122 16.56 -14.70 -15.77
N THR A 123 17.51 -14.91 -16.67
CA THR A 123 18.75 -14.13 -16.72
C THR A 123 18.81 -13.19 -17.93
N GLN A 124 18.14 -13.58 -19.01
CA GLN A 124 18.09 -12.82 -20.27
C GLN A 124 16.73 -13.07 -20.95
N GLY A 125 16.16 -12.03 -21.53
CA GLY A 125 14.93 -12.12 -22.31
C GLY A 125 15.14 -12.77 -23.66
N LYS A 126 14.08 -13.36 -24.20
CA LYS A 126 14.03 -13.91 -25.56
C LYS A 126 13.56 -12.84 -26.54
N THR A 127 14.04 -12.90 -27.76
CA THR A 127 13.65 -11.98 -28.83
C THR A 127 12.91 -12.71 -29.93
N LEU A 128 11.72 -12.23 -30.26
CA LEU A 128 10.99 -12.59 -31.48
C LEU A 128 11.19 -11.51 -32.54
N THR A 129 11.89 -11.82 -33.61
CA THR A 129 12.11 -10.90 -34.73
C THR A 129 11.21 -11.26 -35.91
N VAL A 130 10.39 -10.31 -36.32
CA VAL A 130 9.56 -10.36 -37.54
C VAL A 130 10.19 -9.45 -38.58
N LYS A 131 10.86 -10.01 -39.59
CA LYS A 131 11.57 -9.22 -40.61
C LYS A 131 10.67 -8.40 -41.55
N GLY A 132 9.42 -8.75 -41.65
CA GLY A 132 8.39 -8.03 -42.38
C GLY A 132 7.28 -7.57 -41.42
N ASN A 133 6.02 -7.75 -41.88
CA ASN A 133 4.87 -7.24 -41.14
C ASN A 133 4.38 -8.21 -40.05
N TYR A 134 3.90 -7.63 -38.97
CA TYR A 134 3.14 -8.29 -37.91
C TYR A 134 1.67 -7.90 -38.00
N VAL A 135 0.79 -8.89 -37.99
CA VAL A 135 -0.67 -8.69 -37.99
C VAL A 135 -1.27 -9.32 -36.74
N GLY A 136 -1.82 -8.51 -35.85
CA GLY A 136 -2.55 -8.96 -34.67
C GLY A 136 -4.06 -8.86 -34.89
N ASN A 137 -4.77 -9.99 -34.82
CA ASN A 137 -6.23 -10.02 -34.89
C ASN A 137 -6.75 -10.63 -33.59
N ASN A 138 -6.94 -9.82 -32.54
CA ASN A 138 -7.28 -10.30 -31.20
C ASN A 138 -6.25 -11.32 -30.65
N GLY A 139 -4.97 -11.15 -31.03
CA GLY A 139 -3.89 -11.99 -30.58
C GLY A 139 -3.49 -11.68 -29.13
N GLN A 140 -2.80 -12.62 -28.50
CA GLN A 140 -2.19 -12.45 -27.18
C GLN A 140 -0.67 -12.63 -27.26
N LEU A 141 0.07 -11.76 -26.56
CA LEU A 141 1.51 -11.81 -26.43
C LEU A 141 1.89 -11.80 -24.96
N ASN A 142 2.53 -12.87 -24.49
CA ASN A 142 2.99 -13.02 -23.11
C ASN A 142 4.48 -12.77 -23.02
N ILE A 143 4.89 -11.80 -22.22
CA ILE A 143 6.26 -11.29 -22.05
C ILE A 143 6.70 -11.46 -20.58
N ARG A 144 7.93 -11.90 -20.34
CA ARG A 144 8.58 -11.81 -19.03
C ARG A 144 9.47 -10.58 -18.99
N THR A 145 9.36 -9.82 -17.92
CA THR A 145 10.14 -8.60 -17.70
C THR A 145 10.59 -8.55 -16.24
N VAL A 146 11.85 -8.28 -16.00
CA VAL A 146 12.32 -7.87 -14.69
C VAL A 146 11.76 -6.47 -14.45
N LEU A 147 10.78 -6.32 -13.57
CA LEU A 147 10.19 -5.02 -13.29
C LEU A 147 11.18 -4.17 -12.49
N GLY A 148 11.86 -3.26 -13.15
CA GLY A 148 12.90 -2.38 -12.64
C GLY A 148 13.00 -1.08 -13.45
N ASP A 149 14.21 -0.59 -13.65
CA ASP A 149 14.48 0.61 -14.45
C ASP A 149 14.48 0.33 -15.97
N ASP A 150 14.77 1.35 -16.78
CA ASP A 150 14.78 1.29 -18.25
C ASP A 150 15.71 0.20 -18.84
N LYS A 151 16.71 -0.25 -18.08
CA LYS A 151 17.70 -1.25 -18.52
C LYS A 151 17.37 -2.67 -18.12
N SER A 152 16.21 -2.87 -17.55
CA SER A 152 15.76 -4.17 -17.05
C SER A 152 15.66 -5.20 -18.15
N ALA A 153 16.10 -6.43 -17.85
CA ALA A 153 15.99 -7.54 -18.78
C ALA A 153 14.53 -7.88 -19.09
N THR A 154 14.21 -8.08 -20.37
CA THR A 154 12.86 -8.35 -20.83
C THR A 154 12.86 -9.20 -22.09
N ASP A 155 11.82 -10.03 -22.27
CA ASP A 155 11.51 -10.60 -23.57
C ASP A 155 11.09 -9.46 -24.53
N ARG A 156 11.39 -9.58 -25.83
CA ARG A 156 11.14 -8.52 -26.81
C ARG A 156 10.47 -9.03 -28.08
N LEU A 157 9.60 -8.20 -28.66
CA LEU A 157 9.14 -8.33 -30.02
C LEU A 157 9.79 -7.23 -30.87
N ILE A 158 10.48 -7.60 -31.94
CA ILE A 158 11.04 -6.65 -32.91
C ILE A 158 10.34 -6.88 -34.26
N VAL A 159 9.69 -5.87 -34.78
CA VAL A 159 9.04 -5.86 -36.11
C VAL A 159 9.81 -4.93 -37.01
N GLU A 160 10.49 -5.47 -38.04
CA GLU A 160 11.24 -4.67 -38.99
C GLU A 160 10.33 -3.97 -40.01
N GLY A 161 9.14 -4.52 -40.25
CA GLY A 161 8.07 -3.91 -41.04
C GLY A 161 7.00 -3.21 -40.20
N ASN A 162 5.79 -3.17 -40.72
CA ASN A 162 4.63 -2.51 -40.12
C ASN A 162 3.86 -3.43 -39.18
N THR A 163 3.14 -2.82 -38.24
CA THR A 163 2.16 -3.52 -37.39
C THR A 163 0.74 -3.11 -37.78
N SER A 164 -0.21 -4.05 -37.66
CA SER A 164 -1.63 -3.79 -37.86
C SER A 164 -2.50 -4.69 -37.00
N GLY A 165 -3.77 -4.29 -36.85
CA GLY A 165 -4.74 -4.99 -36.01
C GLY A 165 -4.50 -4.74 -34.53
N SER A 166 -4.85 -5.68 -33.65
CA SER A 166 -4.77 -5.51 -32.20
C SER A 166 -4.27 -6.77 -31.50
N THR A 167 -3.31 -6.61 -30.58
CA THR A 167 -2.73 -7.67 -29.73
C THR A 167 -2.74 -7.26 -28.28
N THR A 168 -3.23 -8.15 -27.41
CA THR A 168 -3.20 -7.95 -25.97
C THR A 168 -1.86 -8.44 -25.39
N VAL A 169 -1.16 -7.58 -24.65
CA VAL A 169 0.16 -7.86 -24.05
C VAL A 169 0.00 -8.11 -22.56
N TYR A 170 0.40 -9.30 -22.11
CA TYR A 170 0.48 -9.66 -20.71
C TYR A 170 1.94 -9.70 -20.25
N VAL A 171 2.24 -8.99 -19.17
CA VAL A 171 3.59 -8.92 -18.60
C VAL A 171 3.65 -9.68 -17.28
N LYS A 172 4.57 -10.65 -17.20
CA LYS A 172 4.88 -11.39 -15.98
C LYS A 172 6.18 -10.87 -15.38
N ASN A 173 6.16 -10.47 -14.09
CA ASN A 173 7.38 -10.10 -13.38
C ASN A 173 8.33 -11.30 -13.27
N ALA A 174 9.54 -11.14 -13.77
CA ALA A 174 10.62 -12.13 -13.76
C ALA A 174 11.60 -11.97 -12.58
N GLY A 175 11.12 -11.41 -11.45
CA GLY A 175 11.92 -11.23 -10.23
C GLY A 175 12.38 -9.78 -9.99
N GLY A 176 11.79 -8.81 -10.69
CA GLY A 176 12.07 -7.39 -10.47
C GLY A 176 11.49 -6.89 -9.15
N SER A 177 12.24 -6.02 -8.49
CA SER A 177 11.90 -5.40 -7.20
C SER A 177 11.19 -4.05 -7.30
N GLY A 178 10.94 -3.58 -8.54
CA GLY A 178 10.36 -2.27 -8.82
C GLY A 178 11.38 -1.13 -8.77
N ALA A 179 11.34 -0.28 -9.79
CA ALA A 179 12.08 0.98 -9.82
C ALA A 179 11.34 2.02 -10.68
N ALA A 180 11.71 3.29 -10.50
CA ALA A 180 11.26 4.35 -11.40
C ALA A 180 11.92 4.19 -12.77
N THR A 181 11.13 4.28 -13.84
CA THR A 181 11.63 4.38 -15.21
C THR A 181 11.70 5.85 -15.62
N LEU A 182 12.62 6.18 -16.53
CA LEU A 182 12.73 7.50 -17.16
C LEU A 182 12.13 7.49 -18.57
N ASN A 183 12.54 6.49 -19.38
CA ASN A 183 12.04 6.29 -20.74
C ASN A 183 11.10 5.07 -20.84
N GLY A 184 11.16 4.18 -19.87
CA GLY A 184 10.45 2.90 -19.86
C GLY A 184 11.30 1.72 -20.35
N ILE A 185 10.83 0.52 -20.02
CA ILE A 185 11.42 -0.76 -20.47
C ILE A 185 10.85 -1.06 -21.85
N GLU A 186 11.67 -1.07 -22.89
CA GLU A 186 11.22 -1.31 -24.26
C GLU A 186 10.85 -2.79 -24.46
N LEU A 187 9.56 -3.05 -24.72
CA LEU A 187 9.03 -4.39 -24.95
C LEU A 187 8.86 -4.70 -26.44
N ILE A 188 8.44 -3.70 -27.22
CA ILE A 188 8.12 -3.88 -28.63
C ILE A 188 8.75 -2.74 -29.44
N THR A 189 9.60 -3.12 -30.40
CA THR A 189 10.25 -2.21 -31.34
C THR A 189 9.62 -2.37 -32.71
N VAL A 190 9.20 -1.27 -33.34
CA VAL A 190 8.63 -1.25 -34.70
C VAL A 190 9.49 -0.33 -35.58
N ASN A 191 10.18 -0.92 -36.56
CA ASN A 191 11.05 -0.19 -37.49
C ASN A 191 10.33 0.26 -38.77
N GLY A 192 9.17 -0.33 -39.10
CA GLY A 192 8.33 0.06 -40.22
C GLY A 192 7.72 1.46 -40.08
N ASP A 193 6.94 1.88 -41.03
CA ASP A 193 6.34 3.22 -41.07
C ASP A 193 5.06 3.33 -40.22
N GLU A 194 4.38 2.21 -39.99
CA GLU A 194 3.06 2.15 -39.33
C GLU A 194 3.09 1.31 -38.06
N SER A 195 2.65 1.90 -36.96
CA SER A 195 2.34 1.25 -35.68
C SER A 195 1.14 1.97 -35.07
N PRO A 196 -0.10 1.55 -35.39
CA PRO A 196 -1.32 2.17 -34.86
C PRO A 196 -1.35 2.14 -33.33
N ALA A 197 -1.99 3.13 -32.71
CA ALA A 197 -2.08 3.26 -31.26
C ALA A 197 -2.84 2.10 -30.57
N ASP A 198 -3.61 1.34 -31.30
CA ASP A 198 -4.34 0.16 -30.85
C ASP A 198 -3.68 -1.18 -31.25
N ALA A 199 -2.50 -1.13 -31.91
CA ALA A 199 -1.78 -2.34 -32.31
C ALA A 199 -1.41 -3.24 -31.12
N PHE A 200 -1.08 -2.64 -29.99
CA PHE A 200 -0.82 -3.34 -28.75
C PHE A 200 -1.52 -2.65 -27.58
N ARG A 201 -2.09 -3.42 -26.67
CA ARG A 201 -2.75 -2.93 -25.46
C ARG A 201 -2.39 -3.81 -24.28
N GLN A 202 -2.30 -3.23 -23.10
CA GLN A 202 -2.10 -3.98 -21.87
C GLN A 202 -3.29 -4.91 -21.62
N GLY A 203 -3.01 -6.14 -21.18
CA GLY A 203 -4.03 -7.04 -20.67
C GLY A 203 -4.59 -6.58 -19.33
N ASP A 204 -5.70 -7.21 -18.91
CA ASP A 204 -6.43 -6.81 -17.71
C ASP A 204 -5.63 -6.98 -16.39
N ALA A 205 -4.51 -7.70 -16.41
CA ALA A 205 -3.68 -7.89 -15.22
C ALA A 205 -2.90 -6.62 -14.85
N ARG A 206 -3.05 -6.19 -13.63
CA ARG A 206 -2.28 -5.10 -13.03
C ARG A 206 -0.79 -5.47 -12.92
N ILE A 207 0.09 -4.55 -13.30
CA ILE A 207 1.54 -4.76 -13.31
C ILE A 207 2.17 -3.88 -12.22
N ALA A 208 2.58 -4.48 -11.11
CA ALA A 208 3.12 -3.76 -9.95
C ALA A 208 4.30 -4.51 -9.32
N ALA A 209 5.34 -3.76 -8.93
CA ALA A 209 6.47 -4.29 -8.18
C ALA A 209 7.07 -3.21 -7.26
N GLY A 210 7.48 -3.59 -6.04
CA GLY A 210 7.95 -2.64 -5.05
C GLY A 210 6.89 -1.59 -4.75
N ALA A 211 7.28 -0.34 -4.80
CA ALA A 211 6.37 0.80 -4.61
C ALA A 211 5.70 1.27 -5.91
N PHE A 212 6.02 0.68 -7.07
CA PHE A 212 5.66 1.23 -8.38
C PHE A 212 4.56 0.47 -9.09
N GLU A 213 3.78 1.23 -9.83
CA GLU A 213 2.80 0.79 -10.82
C GLU A 213 3.40 0.91 -12.21
N TYR A 214 3.21 -0.09 -13.07
CA TYR A 214 3.70 -0.08 -14.44
C TYR A 214 2.54 -0.12 -15.42
N GLN A 215 2.69 0.60 -16.55
CA GLN A 215 1.71 0.65 -17.63
C GLN A 215 2.40 0.53 -18.98
N LEU A 216 1.77 -0.21 -19.92
CA LEU A 216 2.23 -0.28 -21.29
C LEU A 216 1.82 1.01 -22.03
N LYS A 217 2.78 1.73 -22.58
CA LYS A 217 2.58 2.98 -23.31
C LYS A 217 3.31 2.98 -24.64
N GLN A 218 2.70 3.56 -25.65
CA GLN A 218 3.33 3.83 -26.93
C GLN A 218 4.14 5.13 -26.85
N GLN A 219 5.36 5.11 -27.37
CA GLN A 219 6.21 6.29 -27.57
C GLN A 219 6.75 6.25 -29.00
N GLY A 220 6.30 7.17 -29.83
CA GLY A 220 6.55 7.09 -31.27
C GLY A 220 5.91 5.84 -31.87
N LYS A 221 6.71 4.94 -32.43
CA LYS A 221 6.24 3.65 -32.99
C LYS A 221 6.46 2.46 -32.03
N ASN A 222 7.24 2.64 -30.97
CA ASN A 222 7.64 1.60 -30.05
C ASN A 222 6.75 1.57 -28.80
N TRP A 223 6.77 0.45 -28.08
CA TRP A 223 5.96 0.24 -26.89
C TRP A 223 6.83 -0.09 -25.68
N TYR A 224 6.59 0.66 -24.61
CA TYR A 224 7.38 0.64 -23.38
C TYR A 224 6.52 0.35 -22.17
N LEU A 225 7.08 -0.35 -21.22
CA LEU A 225 6.50 -0.50 -19.90
C LEU A 225 7.05 0.62 -19.00
N THR A 226 6.20 1.54 -18.57
CA THR A 226 6.59 2.75 -17.83
C THR A 226 6.02 2.75 -16.43
N SER A 227 6.81 3.22 -15.45
CA SER A 227 6.37 3.47 -14.07
C SER A 227 6.30 4.97 -13.74
N TYR A 228 6.12 5.83 -14.73
CA TYR A 228 5.97 7.28 -14.54
C TYR A 228 4.70 7.80 -15.22
N GLN A 229 4.23 8.94 -14.73
CA GLN A 229 3.16 9.70 -15.37
C GLN A 229 3.75 10.48 -16.55
N SER A 230 3.18 10.30 -17.75
CA SER A 230 3.51 11.18 -18.88
C SER A 230 2.97 12.59 -18.58
N VAL A 231 3.81 13.59 -18.75
CA VAL A 231 3.34 14.98 -18.79
C VAL A 231 2.47 15.09 -20.05
N ASN A 232 1.18 15.41 -19.89
CA ASN A 232 0.31 15.66 -21.04
C ASN A 232 0.81 16.90 -21.77
N GLU A 233 1.20 16.77 -23.03
CA GLU A 233 1.64 17.88 -23.89
C GLU A 233 0.49 18.87 -24.19
N GLU A 234 -0.75 18.61 -23.78
CA GLU A 234 -1.92 19.44 -24.09
C GLU A 234 -2.04 20.73 -23.24
N ASP A 235 -1.29 20.90 -22.16
CA ASP A 235 -1.37 22.13 -21.31
C ASP A 235 -0.31 23.19 -21.65
N ASN A 236 0.48 23.01 -22.69
CA ASN A 236 1.54 23.95 -23.09
C ASN A 236 1.17 24.83 -24.30
N SER A 237 -0.04 25.42 -24.31
CA SER A 237 -0.42 26.48 -25.26
C SER A 237 -0.13 27.90 -24.70
N SER A 238 1.00 28.10 -24.04
CA SER A 238 1.53 29.43 -23.75
C SER A 238 2.94 29.51 -24.32
N GLU A 239 3.10 30.32 -25.32
CA GLU A 239 4.38 30.70 -25.91
C GLU A 239 5.37 31.18 -24.83
N GLY A 240 6.34 30.36 -24.49
CA GLY A 240 7.42 30.69 -23.58
C GLY A 240 8.48 29.60 -23.61
N ASN A 241 9.55 29.84 -24.36
CA ASN A 241 10.74 29.03 -24.50
C ASN A 241 11.36 28.72 -23.11
N SER A 242 10.98 27.60 -22.52
CA SER A 242 11.72 26.98 -21.40
C SER A 242 11.60 25.46 -21.59
N GLU A 243 12.70 24.81 -21.94
CA GLU A 243 12.86 23.38 -21.75
C GLU A 243 12.61 23.11 -20.27
N SER A 244 11.38 22.73 -19.92
CA SER A 244 11.09 22.22 -18.59
C SER A 244 11.71 20.83 -18.49
N THR A 245 12.88 20.74 -17.88
CA THR A 245 13.51 19.50 -17.42
C THR A 245 12.75 18.96 -16.20
N GLU A 246 11.44 18.80 -16.30
CA GLU A 246 10.67 18.11 -15.24
C GLU A 246 11.01 16.63 -15.32
N THR A 247 11.64 16.14 -14.28
CA THR A 247 11.86 14.70 -14.10
C THR A 247 10.52 14.00 -14.02
N PRO A 248 10.30 12.92 -14.81
CA PRO A 248 9.05 12.18 -14.79
C PRO A 248 8.69 11.73 -13.36
N THR A 249 7.47 12.02 -12.93
CA THR A 249 7.02 11.65 -11.58
C THR A 249 6.65 10.16 -11.56
N PRO A 250 7.29 9.34 -10.70
CA PRO A 250 6.97 7.93 -10.59
C PRO A 250 5.54 7.69 -10.15
N VAL A 251 4.88 6.67 -10.69
CA VAL A 251 3.53 6.26 -10.28
C VAL A 251 3.63 5.29 -9.12
N LEU A 252 3.16 5.73 -7.94
CA LEU A 252 3.14 4.93 -6.74
C LEU A 252 1.87 4.07 -6.66
N ARG A 253 2.03 2.84 -6.19
CA ARG A 253 0.88 1.97 -5.94
C ARG A 253 0.20 2.29 -4.60
N PRO A 254 -1.15 2.25 -4.53
CA PRO A 254 -1.89 2.69 -3.35
C PRO A 254 -1.68 1.80 -2.10
N GLU A 255 -1.19 0.57 -2.24
CA GLU A 255 -0.86 -0.30 -1.11
C GLU A 255 0.15 0.34 -0.17
N ALA A 256 1.09 1.13 -0.70
CA ALA A 256 2.06 1.87 0.11
C ALA A 256 1.37 2.77 1.14
N GLY A 257 0.35 3.53 0.73
CA GLY A 257 -0.45 4.36 1.64
C GLY A 257 -1.19 3.53 2.70
N SER A 258 -1.74 2.36 2.34
CA SER A 258 -2.38 1.47 3.30
C SER A 258 -1.40 0.87 4.32
N TYR A 259 -0.16 0.56 3.91
CA TYR A 259 0.88 0.11 4.84
C TYR A 259 1.29 1.22 5.82
N VAL A 260 1.48 2.44 5.33
CA VAL A 260 1.77 3.62 6.17
C VAL A 260 0.64 3.89 7.16
N ALA A 261 -0.62 3.83 6.70
CA ALA A 261 -1.79 4.01 7.57
C ALA A 261 -1.87 2.94 8.68
N ASN A 262 -1.61 1.69 8.33
CA ASN A 262 -1.58 0.59 9.30
C ASN A 262 -0.48 0.80 10.35
N LEU A 263 0.70 1.27 9.96
CA LEU A 263 1.81 1.57 10.87
C LEU A 263 1.46 2.74 11.81
N ALA A 264 0.91 3.83 11.27
CA ALA A 264 0.46 4.98 12.04
C ALA A 264 -0.63 4.58 13.04
N ALA A 265 -1.63 3.81 12.60
CA ALA A 265 -2.70 3.30 13.47
C ALA A 265 -2.13 2.43 14.60
N ALA A 266 -1.25 1.47 14.31
CA ALA A 266 -0.67 0.59 15.31
C ALA A 266 0.08 1.36 16.41
N ASN A 267 0.70 2.50 16.09
CA ASN A 267 1.42 3.34 17.04
C ASN A 267 0.54 4.34 17.80
N THR A 268 -0.62 4.73 17.26
CA THR A 268 -1.43 5.84 17.80
C THR A 268 -2.75 5.41 18.46
N LEU A 269 -3.31 4.24 18.12
CA LEU A 269 -4.63 3.80 18.57
C LEU A 269 -4.80 3.80 20.10
N PHE A 270 -3.77 3.40 20.86
CA PHE A 270 -3.85 3.30 22.32
C PHE A 270 -3.19 4.48 23.07
N VAL A 271 -2.76 5.52 22.37
CA VAL A 271 -2.22 6.74 22.98
C VAL A 271 -3.27 7.42 23.82
N MET A 272 -2.85 7.92 24.99
CA MET A 272 -3.76 8.62 25.91
C MET A 272 -3.01 9.68 26.73
N ARG A 273 -3.78 10.60 27.29
CA ARG A 273 -3.37 11.57 28.31
C ARG A 273 -3.96 11.22 29.67
N LEU A 274 -3.46 11.86 30.71
CA LEU A 274 -4.07 11.73 32.04
C LEU A 274 -5.58 12.00 32.00
N ASN A 275 -6.00 13.11 31.39
CA ASN A 275 -7.39 13.52 31.35
C ASN A 275 -8.31 12.62 30.50
N ASP A 276 -7.75 11.79 29.62
CA ASP A 276 -8.52 10.82 28.82
C ASP A 276 -9.02 9.61 29.63
N ARG A 277 -8.46 9.39 30.85
CA ARG A 277 -8.87 8.31 31.79
C ARG A 277 -9.27 8.81 33.18
N ALA A 278 -9.04 10.08 33.44
CA ALA A 278 -9.29 10.68 34.74
C ALA A 278 -10.56 11.54 34.71
N GLY A 279 -11.73 10.95 34.67
CA GLY A 279 -12.92 11.65 35.14
C GLY A 279 -12.75 11.98 36.64
N GLU A 280 -13.10 13.20 37.08
CA GLU A 280 -12.99 13.57 38.49
C GLU A 280 -14.16 13.04 39.30
N THR A 281 -13.89 12.44 40.48
CA THR A 281 -14.85 12.36 41.57
C THR A 281 -14.16 12.01 42.88
N ARG A 282 -14.61 12.69 43.92
CA ARG A 282 -14.33 12.33 45.32
C ARG A 282 -15.51 11.60 45.89
N TYR A 283 -15.22 10.63 46.72
CA TYR A 283 -16.20 9.99 47.61
C TYR A 283 -15.60 9.87 48.99
N ILE A 284 -16.31 10.37 49.95
CA ILE A 284 -16.09 10.05 51.35
C ILE A 284 -17.12 8.97 51.70
N ASP A 285 -16.67 7.80 52.12
CA ASP A 285 -17.55 6.73 52.56
C ASP A 285 -18.38 7.24 53.76
N PRO A 286 -19.72 7.33 53.60
CA PRO A 286 -20.57 7.88 54.66
C PRO A 286 -20.62 7.04 55.93
N VAL A 287 -20.08 5.83 55.90
CA VAL A 287 -20.06 4.91 57.05
C VAL A 287 -18.72 4.91 57.79
N THR A 288 -17.62 5.06 57.04
CA THR A 288 -16.26 4.96 57.65
C THR A 288 -15.55 6.30 57.68
N GLU A 289 -16.11 7.37 57.12
CA GLU A 289 -15.50 8.70 56.92
C GLU A 289 -14.11 8.65 56.28
N GLN A 290 -13.71 7.50 55.71
CA GLN A 290 -12.44 7.29 55.03
C GLN A 290 -12.63 7.39 53.50
N GLU A 291 -11.72 8.08 52.84
CA GLU A 291 -11.62 8.03 51.40
C GLU A 291 -11.17 6.64 50.94
N ARG A 292 -12.07 5.84 50.41
CA ARG A 292 -11.76 4.61 49.70
C ARG A 292 -11.91 4.86 48.21
N SER A 293 -10.88 4.51 47.43
CA SER A 293 -10.93 4.66 45.98
C SER A 293 -10.28 3.48 45.25
N SER A 294 -11.06 2.46 45.01
CA SER A 294 -10.80 1.62 43.82
C SER A 294 -11.58 2.22 42.66
N ARG A 295 -10.91 2.55 41.58
CA ARG A 295 -11.52 3.24 40.45
C ARG A 295 -11.39 2.39 39.21
N LEU A 296 -12.51 2.01 38.62
CA LEU A 296 -12.56 1.41 37.31
C LEU A 296 -12.95 2.49 36.30
N TRP A 297 -12.23 2.57 35.19
CA TRP A 297 -12.57 3.48 34.11
C TRP A 297 -12.67 2.73 32.77
N LEU A 298 -13.58 3.20 31.93
CA LEU A 298 -13.77 2.74 30.56
C LEU A 298 -13.80 3.96 29.66
N ARG A 299 -13.05 3.94 28.55
CA ARG A 299 -13.15 4.94 27.49
C ARG A 299 -13.40 4.30 26.15
N GLN A 300 -14.14 5.01 25.30
CA GLN A 300 -14.40 4.63 23.92
C GLN A 300 -14.14 5.82 23.01
N ILE A 301 -13.49 5.56 21.87
CA ILE A 301 -13.13 6.58 20.90
C ILE A 301 -13.59 6.10 19.53
N GLY A 302 -14.28 6.99 18.81
CA GLY A 302 -14.51 6.90 17.38
C GLY A 302 -13.78 8.05 16.68
N GLY A 303 -13.07 7.78 15.59
CA GLY A 303 -12.34 8.83 14.90
C GLY A 303 -12.19 8.59 13.40
N HIS A 304 -11.89 9.67 12.72
CA HIS A 304 -11.62 9.70 11.28
C HIS A 304 -10.42 10.58 11.02
N ASN A 305 -9.50 10.13 10.16
CA ASN A 305 -8.43 10.96 9.65
C ASN A 305 -8.32 10.90 8.13
N ALA A 306 -7.67 11.91 7.56
CA ALA A 306 -7.31 11.97 6.15
C ALA A 306 -5.95 12.64 5.99
N TRP A 307 -5.17 12.12 5.04
CA TRP A 307 -3.84 12.62 4.74
C TRP A 307 -3.41 12.25 3.31
N ARG A 308 -2.27 12.76 2.86
CA ARG A 308 -1.64 12.43 1.58
C ARG A 308 -0.20 11.96 1.82
N ASP A 309 0.35 11.26 0.84
CA ASP A 309 1.79 10.97 0.80
C ASP A 309 2.58 12.23 0.39
N SER A 310 3.89 12.20 0.60
CA SER A 310 4.80 13.32 0.29
C SER A 310 4.83 13.72 -1.19
N ASN A 311 4.43 12.83 -2.10
CA ASN A 311 4.33 13.13 -3.53
C ASN A 311 2.92 13.64 -3.93
N GLY A 312 1.96 13.63 -3.01
CA GLY A 312 0.58 14.05 -3.25
C GLY A 312 -0.27 13.10 -4.11
N GLN A 313 0.28 11.95 -4.52
CA GLN A 313 -0.40 10.99 -5.39
C GLN A 313 -1.40 10.11 -4.65
N LEU A 314 -1.08 9.73 -3.41
CA LEU A 314 -1.88 8.81 -2.62
C LEU A 314 -2.69 9.59 -1.58
N ARG A 315 -4.00 9.45 -1.63
CA ARG A 315 -4.89 9.99 -0.60
C ARG A 315 -5.42 8.84 0.25
N THR A 316 -5.15 8.91 1.55
CA THR A 316 -5.58 7.91 2.53
C THR A 316 -6.58 8.49 3.50
N THR A 317 -7.63 7.74 3.77
CA THR A 317 -8.62 8.03 4.83
C THR A 317 -8.75 6.84 5.75
N SER A 318 -8.91 7.08 7.06
CA SER A 318 -9.06 6.01 8.05
C SER A 318 -10.25 6.26 8.97
N HIS A 319 -10.83 5.16 9.47
CA HIS A 319 -11.87 5.16 10.49
C HIS A 319 -11.44 4.22 11.61
N ARG A 320 -11.35 4.75 12.83
CA ARG A 320 -10.91 3.98 13.99
C ARG A 320 -11.97 3.87 15.07
N TYR A 321 -11.91 2.78 15.80
CA TYR A 321 -12.63 2.56 17.04
C TYR A 321 -11.67 2.00 18.08
N VAL A 322 -11.69 2.58 19.29
CA VAL A 322 -10.87 2.16 20.42
C VAL A 322 -11.74 2.01 21.64
N SER A 323 -11.56 0.93 22.38
CA SER A 323 -12.14 0.70 23.69
C SER A 323 -11.01 0.33 24.66
N GLN A 324 -10.84 1.10 25.71
CA GLN A 324 -9.85 0.82 26.76
C GLN A 324 -10.52 0.87 28.12
N LEU A 325 -10.11 -0.05 28.98
CA LEU A 325 -10.53 -0.11 30.36
C LEU A 325 -9.30 -0.22 31.28
N GLY A 326 -9.43 0.28 32.50
CA GLY A 326 -8.37 0.16 33.49
C GLY A 326 -8.90 0.49 34.86
N GLY A 327 -8.05 0.26 35.85
CA GLY A 327 -8.40 0.52 37.23
C GLY A 327 -7.18 0.71 38.12
N ASP A 328 -7.37 1.49 39.19
CA ASP A 328 -6.35 1.70 40.22
C ASP A 328 -6.21 0.44 41.07
N LEU A 329 -4.98 -0.07 41.21
CA LEU A 329 -4.64 -1.20 42.05
C LEU A 329 -4.20 -0.73 43.44
N LEU A 330 -3.37 0.32 43.48
CA LEU A 330 -2.81 0.90 44.66
C LEU A 330 -2.98 2.40 44.65
N THR A 331 -3.31 2.97 45.79
CA THR A 331 -3.43 4.42 45.99
C THR A 331 -2.87 4.79 47.33
N GLY A 332 -2.29 6.00 47.44
CA GLY A 332 -1.73 6.52 48.69
C GLY A 332 -1.39 8.00 48.57
N GLY A 333 -0.85 8.57 49.62
CA GLY A 333 -0.29 9.92 49.71
C GLY A 333 0.99 9.92 50.54
N PHE A 334 1.87 10.88 50.29
CA PHE A 334 3.06 11.14 51.11
C PHE A 334 2.79 12.24 52.14
N THR A 335 1.77 13.07 51.87
CA THR A 335 1.28 14.17 52.69
C THR A 335 -0.25 14.13 52.76
N ASP A 336 -0.86 15.03 53.53
CA ASP A 336 -2.31 15.12 53.69
C ASP A 336 -3.02 15.65 52.40
N SER A 337 -2.27 16.26 51.48
CA SER A 337 -2.85 16.89 50.29
C SER A 337 -2.52 16.17 48.97
N ASP A 338 -1.38 15.45 48.91
CA ASP A 338 -0.96 14.76 47.69
C ASP A 338 -1.59 13.39 47.55
N SER A 339 -1.62 12.87 46.34
CA SER A 339 -2.02 11.50 46.10
C SER A 339 -1.24 10.88 44.95
N TRP A 340 -0.92 9.60 45.11
CA TRP A 340 -0.39 8.79 44.03
C TRP A 340 -1.29 7.57 43.76
N ARG A 341 -1.26 7.11 42.53
CA ARG A 341 -2.04 5.97 42.07
C ARG A 341 -1.20 5.11 41.14
N LEU A 342 -1.32 3.82 41.28
CA LEU A 342 -0.75 2.82 40.39
C LEU A 342 -1.88 1.94 39.90
N GLY A 343 -1.99 1.73 38.57
CA GLY A 343 -3.07 0.95 38.00
C GLY A 343 -2.67 0.15 36.77
N VAL A 344 -3.61 -0.68 36.34
CA VAL A 344 -3.52 -1.52 35.16
C VAL A 344 -4.53 -1.10 34.11
N MET A 345 -4.22 -1.40 32.86
CA MET A 345 -5.13 -1.12 31.76
C MET A 345 -5.03 -2.16 30.65
N ALA A 346 -6.12 -2.31 29.92
CA ALA A 346 -6.20 -3.13 28.72
C ALA A 346 -7.02 -2.43 27.65
N GLY A 347 -6.77 -2.76 26.39
CA GLY A 347 -7.48 -2.13 25.28
C GLY A 347 -7.74 -3.08 24.13
N TYR A 348 -8.78 -2.75 23.36
CA TYR A 348 -9.09 -3.30 22.05
C TYR A 348 -9.25 -2.15 21.07
N ALA A 349 -8.67 -2.28 19.88
CA ALA A 349 -8.82 -1.29 18.84
C ALA A 349 -8.88 -1.91 17.45
N ARG A 350 -9.50 -1.17 16.54
CA ARG A 350 -9.51 -1.46 15.11
C ARG A 350 -9.45 -0.17 14.32
N ASP A 351 -8.80 -0.25 13.16
CA ASP A 351 -8.77 0.79 12.15
C ASP A 351 -9.04 0.18 10.76
N TYR A 352 -9.73 0.91 9.92
CA TYR A 352 -9.93 0.60 8.52
C TYR A 352 -9.53 1.79 7.70
N ASN A 353 -8.64 1.59 6.73
CA ASN A 353 -8.21 2.64 5.84
C ASN A 353 -8.46 2.30 4.38
N LEU A 354 -8.60 3.36 3.59
CA LEU A 354 -8.75 3.32 2.15
C LEU A 354 -7.76 4.31 1.56
N THR A 355 -6.87 3.82 0.71
CA THR A 355 -5.96 4.64 -0.09
C THR A 355 -6.40 4.63 -1.53
N HIS A 356 -6.45 5.80 -2.14
CA HIS A 356 -6.76 6.01 -3.55
C HIS A 356 -5.57 6.70 -4.22
N SER A 357 -5.12 6.18 -5.35
CA SER A 357 -4.15 6.83 -6.22
C SER A 357 -4.86 7.80 -7.14
N SER A 358 -4.41 9.06 -7.20
CA SER A 358 -4.93 10.08 -8.13
C SER A 358 -4.39 9.91 -9.55
N VAL A 359 -3.45 8.99 -9.75
CA VAL A 359 -2.74 8.79 -11.02
C VAL A 359 -3.14 7.51 -11.72
N SER A 360 -3.23 6.40 -10.97
CA SER A 360 -3.51 5.06 -11.53
C SER A 360 -4.97 4.64 -11.38
N ASP A 361 -5.82 5.41 -10.68
CA ASP A 361 -7.20 5.08 -10.30
C ASP A 361 -7.36 3.83 -9.44
N TYR A 362 -6.29 3.09 -9.15
CA TYR A 362 -6.33 1.94 -8.27
C TYR A 362 -6.50 2.36 -6.80
N ARG A 363 -7.05 1.43 -6.03
CA ARG A 363 -7.31 1.60 -4.60
C ARG A 363 -6.72 0.46 -3.80
N SER A 364 -6.43 0.76 -2.54
CA SER A 364 -6.01 -0.23 -1.55
C SER A 364 -6.79 -0.06 -0.26
N LYS A 365 -7.16 -1.16 0.37
CA LYS A 365 -7.82 -1.23 1.67
C LYS A 365 -6.85 -1.81 2.68
N GLY A 366 -6.61 -1.06 3.78
CA GLY A 366 -5.88 -1.53 4.94
C GLY A 366 -6.79 -1.80 6.12
N SER A 367 -6.36 -2.67 7.02
CA SER A 367 -7.00 -2.81 8.32
C SER A 367 -6.00 -3.18 9.41
N VAL A 368 -6.26 -2.66 10.60
CA VAL A 368 -5.54 -2.95 11.83
C VAL A 368 -6.53 -3.37 12.89
N ARG A 369 -6.22 -4.44 13.62
CA ARG A 369 -7.03 -4.90 14.75
C ARG A 369 -6.09 -5.44 15.83
N GLY A 370 -6.25 -4.97 17.04
CA GLY A 370 -5.33 -5.36 18.09
C GLY A 370 -5.81 -5.13 19.50
N TYR A 371 -4.94 -5.54 20.41
CA TYR A 371 -5.12 -5.49 21.85
C TYR A 371 -3.92 -4.82 22.49
N SER A 372 -4.11 -4.22 23.67
CA SER A 372 -3.03 -3.71 24.49
C SER A 372 -3.22 -4.12 25.97
N ALA A 373 -2.11 -4.23 26.67
CA ALA A 373 -2.07 -4.36 28.12
C ALA A 373 -0.97 -3.46 28.68
N GLY A 374 -1.21 -2.81 29.80
CA GLY A 374 -0.26 -1.84 30.35
C GLY A 374 -0.49 -1.47 31.80
N LEU A 375 0.43 -0.65 32.27
CA LEU A 375 0.45 -0.09 33.63
C LEU A 375 0.46 1.44 33.53
N TYR A 376 -0.05 2.10 34.56
CA TYR A 376 0.07 3.55 34.71
C TYR A 376 0.36 3.94 36.17
N ALA A 377 1.03 5.06 36.33
CA ALA A 377 1.30 5.69 37.59
C ALA A 377 1.02 7.19 37.48
N THR A 378 0.29 7.74 38.45
CA THR A 378 -0.06 9.16 38.51
C THR A 378 0.20 9.70 39.88
N TRP A 379 0.76 10.90 39.96
CA TRP A 379 0.93 11.65 41.22
C TRP A 379 0.35 13.07 41.04
N PHE A 380 -0.35 13.56 42.07
CA PHE A 380 -0.88 14.91 42.19
C PHE A 380 -0.38 15.57 43.49
N ALA A 381 0.12 16.77 43.40
CA ALA A 381 0.49 17.57 44.58
C ALA A 381 -0.73 17.97 45.45
N ASP A 382 -1.88 18.19 44.79
CA ASP A 382 -3.18 18.40 45.46
C ASP A 382 -4.29 17.81 44.58
N ASP A 383 -4.69 16.58 44.90
CA ASP A 383 -5.73 15.84 44.17
C ASP A 383 -7.13 16.42 44.41
N ILE A 384 -7.26 17.19 45.49
CA ILE A 384 -8.53 17.78 45.92
C ILE A 384 -8.91 19.00 45.10
N SER A 385 -8.02 19.98 45.11
CA SER A 385 -8.25 21.26 44.44
C SER A 385 -7.81 21.27 42.98
N LYS A 386 -7.05 20.23 42.55
CA LYS A 386 -6.35 20.16 41.25
C LYS A 386 -5.42 21.32 41.00
N LYS A 387 -4.97 21.95 42.06
CA LYS A 387 -3.93 22.96 42.05
C LYS A 387 -2.57 22.30 42.22
N GLY A 388 -1.52 22.96 41.73
CA GLY A 388 -0.18 22.43 41.84
C GLY A 388 0.18 21.43 40.74
N ALA A 389 1.33 20.79 40.94
CA ALA A 389 1.91 19.90 39.96
C ALA A 389 1.20 18.55 39.88
N TYR A 390 1.22 17.95 38.71
CA TYR A 390 0.96 16.52 38.53
C TYR A 390 2.00 15.89 37.63
N ILE A 391 2.23 14.61 37.81
CA ILE A 391 3.04 13.76 36.94
C ILE A 391 2.24 12.50 36.63
N ASP A 392 2.22 12.12 35.35
CA ASP A 392 1.56 10.93 34.87
C ASP A 392 2.49 10.15 33.95
N SER A 393 2.55 8.86 34.14
CA SER A 393 3.30 7.96 33.26
C SER A 393 2.51 6.70 33.00
N TRP A 394 2.69 6.16 31.79
CA TRP A 394 2.16 4.84 31.46
C TRP A 394 3.06 4.12 30.47
N ALA A 395 3.01 2.81 30.54
CA ALA A 395 3.64 1.93 29.57
C ALA A 395 2.66 0.82 29.19
N GLN A 396 2.57 0.52 27.92
CA GLN A 396 1.72 -0.56 27.42
C GLN A 396 2.42 -1.33 26.31
N TYR A 397 2.10 -2.60 26.20
CA TYR A 397 2.51 -3.46 25.11
C TYR A 397 1.29 -3.82 24.27
N SER A 398 1.43 -3.74 22.95
CA SER A 398 0.34 -3.92 22.01
C SER A 398 0.65 -5.00 20.98
N TRP A 399 -0.40 -5.71 20.54
CA TRP A 399 -0.34 -6.76 19.52
C TRP A 399 -1.42 -6.48 18.46
N PHE A 400 -1.00 -6.45 17.20
CA PHE A 400 -1.88 -6.16 16.08
C PHE A 400 -1.80 -7.24 15.00
N LYS A 401 -2.95 -7.49 14.37
CA LYS A 401 -3.12 -8.15 13.09
C LYS A 401 -3.47 -7.11 12.05
N ASN A 402 -2.66 -7.01 11.03
CA ASN A 402 -2.79 -6.05 9.96
C ASN A 402 -3.09 -6.77 8.66
N SER A 403 -3.75 -6.08 7.74
CA SER A 403 -3.95 -6.56 6.38
C SER A 403 -3.91 -5.42 5.38
N VAL A 404 -3.54 -5.75 4.14
CA VAL A 404 -3.59 -4.85 2.99
C VAL A 404 -4.15 -5.63 1.80
N LYS A 405 -5.07 -5.02 1.06
CA LYS A 405 -5.68 -5.56 -0.14
C LYS A 405 -5.79 -4.47 -1.20
N GLY A 406 -4.95 -4.54 -2.21
CA GLY A 406 -5.06 -3.71 -3.41
C GLY A 406 -6.05 -4.29 -4.42
N ASP A 407 -6.56 -3.43 -5.30
CA ASP A 407 -7.33 -3.85 -6.45
C ASP A 407 -6.47 -4.81 -7.30
N GLU A 408 -7.03 -5.95 -7.69
CA GLU A 408 -6.41 -7.01 -8.53
C GLU A 408 -5.13 -7.67 -7.96
N LEU A 409 -4.68 -7.30 -6.77
CA LEU A 409 -3.53 -7.93 -6.12
C LEU A 409 -3.95 -8.93 -5.05
N ALA A 410 -2.99 -9.71 -4.54
CA ALA A 410 -3.22 -10.66 -3.46
C ALA A 410 -3.62 -9.96 -2.15
N TYR A 411 -4.28 -10.68 -1.27
CA TYR A 411 -4.55 -10.25 0.10
C TYR A 411 -3.32 -10.53 0.96
N GLU A 412 -2.76 -9.48 1.55
CA GLU A 412 -1.61 -9.57 2.44
C GLU A 412 -2.03 -9.46 3.91
N SER A 413 -1.42 -10.28 4.76
CA SER A 413 -1.69 -10.26 6.21
C SER A 413 -0.39 -10.41 6.99
N TYR A 414 -0.18 -9.53 7.96
CA TYR A 414 1.02 -9.50 8.78
C TYR A 414 0.71 -9.06 10.21
N SER A 415 1.68 -9.18 11.12
CA SER A 415 1.53 -8.81 12.52
C SER A 415 2.46 -7.67 12.89
N ALA A 416 1.99 -6.78 13.77
CA ALA A 416 2.80 -5.77 14.42
C ALA A 416 2.68 -5.89 15.94
N LYS A 417 3.74 -5.55 16.67
CA LYS A 417 3.75 -5.57 18.12
C LYS A 417 4.82 -4.64 18.66
N GLY A 418 4.66 -4.16 19.87
CA GLY A 418 5.67 -3.34 20.53
C GLY A 418 5.17 -2.62 21.75
N ALA A 419 6.09 -1.93 22.41
CA ALA A 419 5.81 -1.11 23.57
C ALA A 419 5.61 0.35 23.19
N THR A 420 4.75 1.03 23.93
CA THR A 420 4.56 2.48 23.88
C THR A 420 4.66 3.00 25.32
N VAL A 421 5.43 4.06 25.54
CA VAL A 421 5.69 4.62 26.86
C VAL A 421 5.45 6.13 26.83
N SER A 422 4.84 6.65 27.88
CA SER A 422 4.51 8.08 28.03
C SER A 422 4.93 8.64 29.37
N LEU A 423 5.35 9.88 29.33
CA LEU A 423 5.53 10.74 30.50
C LEU A 423 4.83 12.07 30.24
N GLU A 424 3.94 12.47 31.16
CA GLU A 424 3.20 13.71 31.12
C GLU A 424 3.39 14.47 32.44
N ALA A 425 3.49 15.78 32.38
CA ALA A 425 3.53 16.66 33.53
C ALA A 425 2.73 17.94 33.26
N GLY A 426 2.18 18.50 34.32
CA GLY A 426 1.47 19.77 34.23
C GLY A 426 1.31 20.44 35.59
N TYR A 427 0.74 21.64 35.57
CA TYR A 427 0.54 22.44 36.78
C TYR A 427 -0.80 23.19 36.73
N GLY A 428 -1.65 22.99 37.74
CA GLY A 428 -2.95 23.65 37.85
C GLY A 428 -2.89 24.98 38.58
N PHE A 429 -3.26 26.08 37.91
CA PHE A 429 -3.40 27.41 38.49
C PHE A 429 -4.87 27.74 38.67
N ALA A 430 -5.28 28.08 39.90
CA ALA A 430 -6.61 28.65 40.10
C ALA A 430 -6.55 30.14 39.81
N LEU A 431 -7.32 30.61 38.84
CA LEU A 431 -7.52 32.03 38.55
C LEU A 431 -8.56 32.55 39.54
N ASN A 432 -8.11 33.31 40.54
CA ASN A 432 -8.94 33.84 41.65
C ASN A 432 -9.94 34.90 41.20
N LYS A 433 -10.92 34.56 40.38
CA LYS A 433 -12.13 35.34 40.15
C LYS A 433 -13.33 34.43 40.37
N SER A 434 -13.89 34.47 41.59
CA SER A 434 -15.23 33.92 41.77
C SER A 434 -16.21 34.88 41.14
N PHE A 435 -16.91 34.51 40.09
CA PHE A 435 -18.08 35.19 39.54
C PHE A 435 -19.29 34.28 39.74
N GLY A 436 -20.41 34.87 40.04
CA GLY A 436 -21.67 34.18 40.18
C GLY A 436 -22.58 34.82 41.22
N LEU A 437 -23.85 34.54 41.16
CA LEU A 437 -24.86 34.88 42.18
C LEU A 437 -24.50 34.18 43.49
N GLU A 438 -24.90 34.69 44.62
CA GLU A 438 -24.54 34.27 46.00
C GLU A 438 -24.66 32.77 46.29
N ALA A 439 -25.31 32.02 45.43
CA ALA A 439 -25.56 30.57 45.60
C ALA A 439 -24.50 29.66 44.94
N ALA A 440 -23.71 30.09 43.97
CA ALA A 440 -22.72 29.25 43.31
C ALA A 440 -21.39 29.99 43.09
N LYS A 441 -20.27 29.45 43.59
CA LYS A 441 -18.94 29.94 43.35
C LYS A 441 -18.28 29.08 42.25
N TYR A 442 -17.84 29.73 41.19
CA TYR A 442 -17.09 29.11 40.12
C TYR A 442 -15.58 29.35 40.30
N THR A 443 -14.77 28.29 40.16
CA THR A 443 -13.35 28.40 40.12
C THR A 443 -12.87 28.09 38.71
N TRP A 444 -12.17 29.04 38.11
CA TRP A 444 -11.56 28.81 36.82
C TRP A 444 -10.13 28.26 37.02
N ILE A 445 -9.81 27.14 36.38
CA ILE A 445 -8.49 26.50 36.46
C ILE A 445 -7.85 26.56 35.09
N PHE A 446 -6.58 27.00 35.04
CA PHE A 446 -5.70 26.97 33.88
C PHE A 446 -4.57 25.97 34.15
N GLN A 447 -4.36 25.01 33.25
CA GLN A 447 -3.46 23.90 33.43
C GLN A 447 -2.54 23.74 32.21
N PRO A 448 -1.35 24.38 32.18
CA PRO A 448 -0.33 24.05 31.20
C PRO A 448 0.14 22.61 31.41
N GLN A 449 0.44 21.95 30.27
CA GLN A 449 0.80 20.54 30.23
C GLN A 449 1.82 20.25 29.15
N ALA A 450 2.67 19.26 29.41
CA ALA A 450 3.64 18.74 28.46
C ALA A 450 3.65 17.21 28.54
N GLN A 451 3.75 16.53 27.40
CA GLN A 451 3.80 15.07 27.31
C GLN A 451 4.83 14.66 26.26
N ALA A 452 5.58 13.59 26.55
CA ALA A 452 6.42 12.89 25.60
C ALA A 452 6.01 11.42 25.53
N ILE A 453 5.88 10.90 24.32
CA ILE A 453 5.45 9.51 24.06
C ILE A 453 6.47 8.87 23.14
N TRP A 454 7.10 7.80 23.59
CA TRP A 454 7.91 6.94 22.74
C TRP A 454 7.03 5.85 22.12
N MET A 455 7.07 5.72 20.79
CA MET A 455 6.28 4.80 20.00
C MET A 455 7.18 3.72 19.42
N GLY A 456 7.10 2.51 19.93
CA GLY A 456 7.96 1.38 19.56
C GLY A 456 7.18 0.20 18.99
N VAL A 457 5.96 0.41 18.46
CA VAL A 457 5.21 -0.65 17.76
C VAL A 457 5.75 -0.78 16.35
N ASP A 458 6.15 -2.00 16.01
CA ASP A 458 6.76 -2.33 14.73
C ASP A 458 6.20 -3.62 14.15
N HIS A 459 6.29 -3.76 12.83
CA HIS A 459 6.08 -5.01 12.13
C HIS A 459 7.42 -5.54 11.61
N ASN A 460 7.63 -6.86 11.69
CA ASN A 460 8.78 -7.46 11.04
C ASN A 460 8.66 -7.27 9.51
N ALA A 461 9.81 -7.08 8.87
CA ALA A 461 9.87 -7.09 7.41
C ALA A 461 9.21 -8.36 6.85
N HIS A 462 8.38 -8.19 5.83
CA HIS A 462 7.70 -9.31 5.16
C HIS A 462 7.71 -9.11 3.64
N THR A 463 7.47 -10.20 2.92
CA THR A 463 7.44 -10.18 1.45
C THR A 463 6.01 -10.49 1.00
N GLU A 464 5.45 -9.64 0.14
CA GLU A 464 4.16 -9.83 -0.50
C GLU A 464 4.19 -11.00 -1.50
N ALA A 465 3.02 -11.49 -1.89
CA ALA A 465 2.89 -12.56 -2.89
C ALA A 465 3.52 -12.20 -4.25
N ASN A 466 3.60 -10.92 -4.59
CA ASN A 466 4.25 -10.43 -5.82
C ASN A 466 5.77 -10.25 -5.69
N GLY A 467 6.36 -10.60 -4.54
CA GLY A 467 7.80 -10.49 -4.28
C GLY A 467 8.26 -9.14 -3.69
N SER A 468 7.37 -8.18 -3.49
CA SER A 468 7.73 -6.88 -2.89
C SER A 468 8.01 -7.01 -1.39
N ARG A 469 9.16 -6.51 -0.94
CA ARG A 469 9.57 -6.51 0.46
C ARG A 469 9.12 -5.23 1.15
N ILE A 470 8.40 -5.38 2.25
CA ILE A 470 7.85 -4.28 3.05
C ILE A 470 8.61 -4.19 4.37
N GLU A 471 9.11 -3.00 4.69
CA GLU A 471 9.87 -2.70 5.90
C GLU A 471 9.35 -1.40 6.54
N ASN A 472 9.46 -1.32 7.87
CA ASN A 472 9.18 -0.08 8.60
C ASN A 472 10.38 0.88 8.49
N ASP A 473 10.14 2.10 8.07
CA ASP A 473 11.16 3.16 7.95
C ASP A 473 11.01 4.30 8.98
N ALA A 474 10.10 4.15 9.95
CA ALA A 474 9.79 5.16 10.98
C ALA A 474 9.88 4.62 12.41
N ASN A 475 10.81 3.71 12.68
CA ASN A 475 11.01 3.13 14.00
C ASN A 475 11.33 4.16 15.08
N ASN A 476 10.84 3.93 16.31
CA ASN A 476 11.14 4.75 17.49
C ASN A 476 10.76 6.23 17.33
N ASN A 477 9.55 6.51 16.83
CA ASN A 477 9.02 7.86 16.79
C ASN A 477 8.77 8.38 18.22
N ILE A 478 9.14 9.63 18.46
CA ILE A 478 8.84 10.35 19.69
C ILE A 478 7.83 11.45 19.37
N GLN A 479 6.64 11.33 19.96
CA GLN A 479 5.65 12.39 19.91
C GLN A 479 5.76 13.25 21.16
N THR A 480 5.92 14.54 20.98
CA THR A 480 5.83 15.55 22.05
C THR A 480 4.56 16.36 21.91
N ARG A 481 3.95 16.70 23.04
CA ARG A 481 2.77 17.56 23.11
C ARG A 481 3.02 18.65 24.12
N LEU A 482 2.78 19.89 23.71
CA LEU A 482 2.82 21.07 24.57
C LEU A 482 1.50 21.80 24.45
N GLY A 483 0.89 22.16 25.56
CA GLY A 483 -0.39 22.84 25.51
C GLY A 483 -0.93 23.22 26.86
N PHE A 484 -2.20 23.51 26.89
CA PHE A 484 -2.91 23.83 28.11
C PHE A 484 -4.37 23.32 28.03
N ARG A 485 -4.89 23.05 29.22
CA ARG A 485 -6.32 22.81 29.44
C ARG A 485 -6.86 23.89 30.36
N THR A 486 -8.05 24.39 30.05
CA THR A 486 -8.76 25.30 30.94
C THR A 486 -10.16 24.74 31.18
N PHE A 487 -10.61 24.81 32.42
CA PHE A 487 -11.93 24.29 32.82
C PHE A 487 -12.51 25.11 33.97
N ILE A 488 -13.83 25.06 34.07
CA ILE A 488 -14.60 25.75 35.11
C ILE A 488 -15.19 24.71 36.04
N ARG A 489 -14.93 24.86 37.34
CA ARG A 489 -15.45 24.03 38.39
C ARG A 489 -16.46 24.79 39.21
N THR A 490 -17.62 24.18 39.49
CA THR A 490 -18.65 24.71 40.38
C THR A 490 -18.30 24.34 41.82
N GLN A 491 -18.32 25.33 42.74
CA GLN A 491 -18.25 25.13 44.18
C GLN A 491 -19.62 25.45 44.78
N GLU A 492 -20.54 24.53 44.84
CA GLU A 492 -21.77 24.71 45.59
C GLU A 492 -21.58 24.40 47.08
N LYS A 493 -21.98 25.36 47.92
CA LYS A 493 -21.86 25.27 49.38
C LYS A 493 -22.95 24.41 50.01
N ASN A 494 -24.00 24.03 49.29
CA ASN A 494 -25.21 23.37 49.79
C ASN A 494 -25.75 22.29 48.82
N SER A 495 -24.96 21.67 47.97
CA SER A 495 -25.44 20.50 47.27
C SER A 495 -25.57 19.36 48.26
N GLY A 496 -26.83 18.88 48.39
CA GLY A 496 -27.13 17.63 49.07
C GLY A 496 -26.38 16.47 48.42
N PRO A 497 -26.63 15.20 48.79
CA PRO A 497 -25.88 14.04 48.31
C PRO A 497 -25.93 13.83 46.79
N HIS A 498 -26.50 14.71 46.02
CA HIS A 498 -26.63 14.70 44.55
C HIS A 498 -26.10 15.99 43.89
N GLY A 499 -24.89 16.44 44.22
CA GLY A 499 -24.26 17.56 43.52
C GLY A 499 -23.97 17.21 42.07
N ASP A 500 -24.71 17.79 41.12
CA ASP A 500 -24.44 17.70 39.68
C ASP A 500 -23.29 18.64 39.31
N ASP A 501 -22.05 18.18 39.47
CA ASP A 501 -20.87 18.96 39.08
C ASP A 501 -20.55 18.70 37.60
N PHE A 502 -20.82 19.69 36.77
CA PHE A 502 -20.38 19.68 35.38
C PHE A 502 -19.17 20.59 35.21
N GLU A 503 -18.10 20.04 34.60
CA GLU A 503 -16.88 20.76 34.31
C GLU A 503 -16.67 20.86 32.80
N PRO A 504 -17.14 21.91 32.13
CA PRO A 504 -16.79 22.15 30.74
C PRO A 504 -15.32 22.52 30.64
N PHE A 505 -14.66 22.03 29.58
CA PHE A 505 -13.26 22.32 29.33
C PHE A 505 -12.95 22.60 27.87
N VAL A 506 -11.89 23.38 27.68
CA VAL A 506 -11.21 23.57 26.40
C VAL A 506 -9.76 23.16 26.57
N GLU A 507 -9.22 22.46 25.59
CA GLU A 507 -7.83 22.09 25.55
C GLU A 507 -7.23 22.42 24.20
N MET A 508 -6.05 23.05 24.21
CA MET A 508 -5.29 23.37 23.01
C MET A 508 -3.88 22.84 23.16
N ASN A 509 -3.39 22.18 22.12
CA ASN A 509 -2.07 21.57 22.09
C ASN A 509 -1.38 21.80 20.75
N TRP A 510 -0.08 21.92 20.80
CA TRP A 510 0.83 21.64 19.71
C TRP A 510 1.43 20.26 19.89
N ILE A 511 1.37 19.45 18.84
CA ILE A 511 1.89 18.07 18.81
C ILE A 511 3.00 18.04 17.78
N HIS A 512 4.15 17.48 18.16
CA HIS A 512 5.27 17.29 17.25
C HIS A 512 5.68 15.82 17.24
N ASN A 513 5.75 15.24 16.05
CA ASN A 513 6.30 13.92 15.79
C ASN A 513 7.74 14.03 15.29
N SER A 514 8.68 13.33 15.91
CA SER A 514 10.10 13.36 15.53
C SER A 514 10.36 12.74 14.16
N LYS A 515 9.43 11.94 13.65
CA LYS A 515 9.45 11.30 12.33
C LYS A 515 8.04 11.22 11.77
N ASP A 516 7.92 11.32 10.46
CA ASP A 516 6.70 10.94 9.77
C ASP A 516 6.60 9.41 9.70
N PHE A 517 5.38 8.86 9.77
CA PHE A 517 5.18 7.44 9.58
C PHE A 517 5.48 7.08 8.13
N ALA A 518 6.37 6.11 7.94
CA ALA A 518 6.87 5.70 6.64
C ALA A 518 7.09 4.20 6.55
N VAL A 519 6.92 3.66 5.36
CA VAL A 519 7.31 2.31 5.01
C VAL A 519 8.27 2.33 3.82
N SER A 520 9.16 1.36 3.77
CA SER A 520 10.00 1.10 2.61
C SER A 520 9.47 -0.12 1.85
N MET A 521 9.26 0.03 0.55
CA MET A 521 8.87 -1.05 -0.36
C MET A 521 10.03 -1.30 -1.33
N ASN A 522 10.78 -2.39 -1.11
CA ASN A 522 12.02 -2.68 -1.84
C ASN A 522 13.02 -1.51 -1.84
N GLY A 523 13.18 -0.83 -0.69
CA GLY A 523 14.09 0.31 -0.55
C GLY A 523 13.52 1.67 -0.97
N VAL A 524 12.30 1.71 -1.51
CA VAL A 524 11.61 2.97 -1.84
C VAL A 524 10.75 3.40 -0.66
N LYS A 525 11.08 4.54 -0.08
CA LYS A 525 10.35 5.12 1.04
C LYS A 525 9.07 5.80 0.58
N VAL A 526 7.96 5.48 1.25
CA VAL A 526 6.68 6.20 1.13
C VAL A 526 6.26 6.63 2.53
N GLU A 527 5.89 7.90 2.70
CA GLU A 527 5.63 8.50 4.01
C GLU A 527 4.33 9.29 4.05
N GLN A 528 3.75 9.38 5.24
CA GLN A 528 2.62 10.23 5.56
C GLN A 528 3.09 11.68 5.61
N ASP A 529 2.45 12.55 4.85
CA ASP A 529 2.76 13.98 4.87
C ASP A 529 1.85 14.76 5.81
N GLY A 530 2.37 15.85 6.34
CA GLY A 530 1.64 16.84 7.14
C GLY A 530 1.40 16.45 8.61
N ALA A 531 1.93 15.32 9.08
CA ALA A 531 1.74 14.85 10.45
C ALA A 531 2.86 15.22 11.43
N SER A 532 3.95 15.83 10.97
CA SER A 532 5.10 16.20 11.80
C SER A 532 4.75 17.27 12.85
N ASN A 533 3.91 18.25 12.50
CA ASN A 533 3.46 19.29 13.42
C ASN A 533 1.95 19.47 13.31
N LEU A 534 1.26 19.28 14.43
CA LEU A 534 -0.20 19.32 14.47
C LEU A 534 -0.67 20.36 15.51
N GLY A 535 -1.65 21.17 15.13
CA GLY A 535 -2.46 21.93 16.05
C GLY A 535 -3.68 21.10 16.48
N GLU A 536 -3.92 20.98 17.78
CA GLU A 536 -5.08 20.28 18.33
C GLU A 536 -5.95 21.18 19.15
N ILE A 537 -7.26 21.10 18.96
CA ILE A 537 -8.27 21.67 19.86
C ILE A 537 -9.23 20.57 20.30
N LYS A 538 -9.54 20.55 21.62
CA LYS A 538 -10.56 19.67 22.19
C LYS A 538 -11.56 20.46 23.00
N LEU A 539 -12.83 20.13 22.85
CA LEU A 539 -13.94 20.66 23.61
C LEU A 539 -14.64 19.49 24.28
N GLY A 540 -14.94 19.63 25.57
CA GLY A 540 -15.59 18.54 26.27
C GLY A 540 -16.19 18.95 27.61
N VAL A 541 -16.77 17.96 28.27
CA VAL A 541 -17.39 18.09 29.58
C VAL A 541 -17.11 16.85 30.41
N ASN A 542 -16.84 17.06 31.69
CA ASN A 542 -16.87 16.05 32.71
C ASN A 542 -18.11 16.25 33.57
N GLY A 543 -18.73 15.19 34.02
CA GLY A 543 -19.91 15.27 34.88
C GLY A 543 -20.01 14.10 35.87
N ASN A 544 -20.49 14.40 37.09
CA ASN A 544 -20.80 13.38 38.08
C ASN A 544 -22.28 13.00 37.98
N LEU A 545 -22.55 11.72 37.68
CA LEU A 545 -23.92 11.21 37.67
C LEU A 545 -24.43 10.94 39.08
N ASN A 546 -23.54 10.49 39.96
CA ASN A 546 -23.77 10.24 41.37
C ASN A 546 -22.39 10.12 42.07
N PRO A 547 -22.35 9.97 43.41
CA PRO A 547 -21.08 9.83 44.15
C PRO A 547 -20.20 8.69 43.70
N ALA A 548 -20.75 7.63 43.08
CA ALA A 548 -20.00 6.47 42.63
C ALA A 548 -19.66 6.48 41.11
N ALA A 549 -20.40 7.27 40.30
CA ALA A 549 -20.23 7.23 38.85
C ALA A 549 -20.04 8.61 38.23
N SER A 550 -19.08 8.74 37.36
CA SER A 550 -18.85 9.92 36.54
C SER A 550 -18.71 9.57 35.06
N VAL A 551 -19.11 10.50 34.21
CA VAL A 551 -19.02 10.41 32.77
C VAL A 551 -18.22 11.60 32.24
N TRP A 552 -17.53 11.41 31.13
CA TRP A 552 -16.91 12.50 30.41
C TRP A 552 -16.99 12.26 28.90
N GLY A 553 -16.95 13.33 28.16
CA GLY A 553 -16.94 13.25 26.73
C GLY A 553 -16.27 14.47 26.11
N ASN A 554 -15.66 14.27 24.95
CA ASN A 554 -15.10 15.36 24.18
C ASN A 554 -15.11 15.09 22.68
N VAL A 555 -14.99 16.18 21.93
CA VAL A 555 -14.69 16.17 20.50
C VAL A 555 -13.35 16.87 20.31
N GLY A 556 -12.44 16.25 19.57
CA GLY A 556 -11.12 16.77 19.25
C GLY A 556 -10.91 16.84 17.75
N VAL A 557 -10.22 17.91 17.32
CA VAL A 557 -9.79 18.09 15.93
C VAL A 557 -8.29 18.38 15.94
N GLN A 558 -7.56 17.67 15.08
CA GLN A 558 -6.16 17.94 14.79
C GLN A 558 -6.03 18.37 13.34
N LEU A 559 -5.23 19.37 13.09
CA LEU A 559 -4.91 19.89 11.77
C LEU A 559 -3.38 19.95 11.63
N GLY A 560 -2.90 19.51 10.49
CA GLY A 560 -1.50 19.57 10.11
C GLY A 560 -1.31 20.22 8.74
N ASP A 561 -0.09 20.12 8.24
CA ASP A 561 0.26 20.63 6.92
C ASP A 561 -0.32 19.75 5.81
N ASN A 562 -0.28 20.20 4.58
CA ASN A 562 -0.63 19.47 3.35
C ASN A 562 -2.00 18.74 3.37
N GLY A 563 -2.95 19.30 4.18
CA GLY A 563 -4.31 18.78 4.28
C GLY A 563 -4.48 17.60 5.25
N TYR A 564 -3.49 17.33 6.12
CA TYR A 564 -3.68 16.38 7.23
C TYR A 564 -4.78 16.87 8.16
N ASN A 565 -5.72 16.00 8.48
CA ASN A 565 -6.73 16.26 9.48
C ASN A 565 -7.12 14.98 10.23
N ASP A 566 -7.49 15.13 11.49
CA ASP A 566 -7.99 14.06 12.35
C ASP A 566 -9.11 14.61 13.22
N THR A 567 -10.22 13.91 13.26
CA THR A 567 -11.36 14.24 14.12
C THR A 567 -11.75 13.02 14.94
N ALA A 568 -11.90 13.20 16.24
CA ALA A 568 -12.28 12.13 17.13
C ALA A 568 -13.33 12.56 18.15
N VAL A 569 -14.19 11.64 18.50
CA VAL A 569 -15.14 11.74 19.62
C VAL A 569 -14.75 10.70 20.65
N MET A 570 -14.65 11.11 21.90
CA MET A 570 -14.39 10.23 23.03
C MET A 570 -15.51 10.33 24.06
N VAL A 571 -15.89 9.18 24.61
CA VAL A 571 -16.80 9.06 25.76
C VAL A 571 -16.17 8.14 26.78
N GLY A 572 -16.27 8.49 28.05
CA GLY A 572 -15.76 7.68 29.15
C GLY A 572 -16.73 7.58 30.32
N LEU A 573 -16.57 6.49 31.03
CA LEU A 573 -17.29 6.18 32.26
C LEU A 573 -16.28 5.79 33.34
N LYS A 574 -16.49 6.27 34.53
CA LYS A 574 -15.72 5.90 35.70
C LYS A 574 -16.65 5.44 36.79
N TYR A 575 -16.28 4.38 37.46
CA TYR A 575 -17.04 3.83 38.57
C TYR A 575 -16.14 3.61 39.78
N LYS A 576 -16.65 3.94 40.96
CA LYS A 576 -15.98 3.76 42.26
C LYS A 576 -16.72 2.67 43.04
N PHE A 577 -15.95 1.79 43.64
CA PHE A 577 -16.45 0.74 44.51
C PHE A 577 -16.25 1.11 45.98
#